data_e7cd5fca59cbaf01a00d512048b7a4fb
#
_entry.id   e7cd5fca59cbaf01a00d512048b7a4fb
#
_cell.length_a   1.000
_cell.length_b   1.000
_cell.length_c   1.000
_cell.angle_alpha   90.00
_cell.angle_beta   90.00
_cell.angle_gamma   90.00
#
_symmetry.space_group_name_H-M   'P 1'
#
loop_
_entity.id
_entity.type
_entity.pdbx_description
1 polymer ?
#
loop_
_entity_poly.entity_id
_entity_poly.type
_entity_poly.pdbx_seq_one_letter_code
_entity_poly.pdbx_strand_id
1 'polypeptide(L)'
;MYRQLIRPILFKFPPETAHNLTFKGLDLLRRIPFAGKLMKLIYRHKTPSLSRNLFGIDFPSPVGLAAGLDKNGEHYNELSWFGFSFIEIGSLTPEAQPGNPKPRLFRLPQDNAIINRMGINNKGVHNAIEHIQKDPPKTIIAASIAKNSVSASDEDIIADYKKAFSYMYDFVDLFTINVSCPNVQGLQNLQDVSYLSDILDPLLDLRVCYDEYRPI
;
A
#
# COMPACT_ATOMS: atom_id res chain seq x y z
N MET A 1 14.57 14.54 -17.67
CA MET A 1 14.36 15.45 -16.52
C MET A 1 14.63 14.77 -15.18
N TYR A 2 13.95 13.67 -14.80
CA TYR A 2 14.17 12.99 -13.49
C TYR A 2 15.63 12.58 -13.28
N ARG A 3 16.22 11.79 -14.20
CA ARG A 3 17.59 11.28 -14.07
C ARG A 3 18.66 12.36 -13.99
N GLN A 4 18.45 13.50 -14.65
CA GLN A 4 19.46 14.56 -14.79
C GLN A 4 19.34 15.64 -13.72
N LEU A 5 18.15 15.94 -13.23
CA LEU A 5 17.90 17.06 -12.31
C LEU A 5 17.43 16.58 -10.93
N ILE A 6 16.36 15.77 -10.87
CA ILE A 6 15.72 15.43 -9.61
C ILE A 6 16.51 14.36 -8.86
N ARG A 7 16.91 13.28 -9.55
CA ARG A 7 17.65 12.17 -8.94
C ARG A 7 18.95 12.62 -8.26
N PRO A 8 19.84 13.44 -8.87
CA PRO A 8 21.06 13.89 -8.21
C PRO A 8 20.82 14.67 -6.93
N ILE A 9 19.74 15.44 -6.86
CA ILE A 9 19.36 16.21 -5.66
C ILE A 9 18.85 15.24 -4.57
N LEU A 10 17.92 14.37 -4.91
CA LEU A 10 17.36 13.40 -3.96
C LEU A 10 18.41 12.40 -3.45
N PHE A 11 19.43 12.10 -4.26
CA PHE A 11 20.49 11.16 -3.86
C PHE A 11 21.52 11.77 -2.89
N LYS A 12 21.50 13.08 -2.65
CA LYS A 12 22.27 13.72 -1.58
C LYS A 12 21.69 13.46 -0.19
N PHE A 13 20.42 13.03 -0.10
CA PHE A 13 19.75 12.71 1.16
C PHE A 13 19.70 11.21 1.42
N PRO A 14 19.64 10.77 2.70
CA PRO A 14 19.33 9.38 3.03
C PRO A 14 18.04 8.93 2.32
N PRO A 15 17.93 7.66 1.90
CA PRO A 15 16.80 7.19 1.08
C PRO A 15 15.43 7.45 1.69
N GLU A 16 15.27 7.21 2.99
CA GLU A 16 14.01 7.42 3.71
C GLU A 16 13.67 8.92 3.84
N THR A 17 14.70 9.77 3.98
CA THR A 17 14.51 11.25 3.96
C THR A 17 14.06 11.71 2.58
N ALA A 18 14.66 11.20 1.50
CA ALA A 18 14.27 11.53 0.14
C ALA A 18 12.82 11.10 -0.16
N HIS A 19 12.40 9.92 0.35
CA HIS A 19 11.02 9.47 0.28
C HIS A 19 10.08 10.49 0.95
N ASN A 20 10.34 10.86 2.19
CA ASN A 20 9.52 11.82 2.93
C ASN A 20 9.47 13.21 2.27
N LEU A 21 10.60 13.67 1.70
CA LEU A 21 10.63 14.92 0.93
C LEU A 21 9.75 14.86 -0.33
N THR A 22 9.72 13.70 -1.00
CA THR A 22 8.86 13.50 -2.18
C THR A 22 7.38 13.59 -1.79
N PHE A 23 6.98 12.97 -0.68
CA PHE A 23 5.60 13.05 -0.19
C PHE A 23 5.21 14.46 0.27
N LYS A 24 6.11 15.19 0.95
CA LYS A 24 5.90 16.63 1.23
C LYS A 24 5.73 17.45 -0.04
N GLY A 25 6.46 17.08 -1.10
CA GLY A 25 6.29 17.68 -2.43
C GLY A 25 4.91 17.42 -3.03
N LEU A 26 4.36 16.20 -2.86
CA LEU A 26 2.99 15.87 -3.26
C LEU A 26 1.96 16.66 -2.45
N ASP A 27 2.16 16.81 -1.14
CA ASP A 27 1.30 17.66 -0.29
C ASP A 27 1.27 19.11 -0.75
N LEU A 28 2.41 19.66 -1.18
CA LEU A 28 2.48 21.01 -1.75
C LEU A 28 1.78 21.06 -3.11
N LEU A 29 2.02 20.06 -3.96
CA LEU A 29 1.43 19.99 -5.29
C LEU A 29 -0.11 19.91 -5.23
N ARG A 30 -0.67 19.18 -4.26
CA ARG A 30 -2.12 19.07 -4.08
C ARG A 30 -2.79 20.40 -3.72
N ARG A 31 -2.05 21.36 -3.13
CA ARG A 31 -2.56 22.70 -2.80
C ARG A 31 -2.61 23.63 -4.03
N ILE A 32 -1.93 23.29 -5.11
CA ILE A 32 -1.91 24.08 -6.34
C ILE A 32 -3.18 23.78 -7.15
N PRO A 33 -4.02 24.80 -7.46
CA PRO A 33 -5.20 24.61 -8.29
C PRO A 33 -4.84 23.97 -9.64
N PHE A 34 -5.65 23.02 -10.08
CA PHE A 34 -5.50 22.32 -11.37
C PHE A 34 -4.26 21.40 -11.51
N ALA A 35 -3.34 21.35 -10.53
CA ALA A 35 -2.17 20.48 -10.61
C ALA A 35 -2.52 19.04 -10.89
N GLY A 36 -3.49 18.45 -10.18
CA GLY A 36 -3.94 17.09 -10.42
C GLY A 36 -4.52 16.88 -11.82
N LYS A 37 -5.25 17.84 -12.38
CA LYS A 37 -5.76 17.77 -13.77
C LYS A 37 -4.60 17.76 -14.77
N LEU A 38 -3.61 18.62 -14.57
CA LEU A 38 -2.42 18.69 -15.43
C LEU A 38 -1.60 17.40 -15.37
N MET A 39 -1.37 16.87 -14.17
CA MET A 39 -0.65 15.59 -13.99
C MET A 39 -1.38 14.43 -14.67
N LYS A 40 -2.70 14.34 -14.49
CA LYS A 40 -3.52 13.34 -15.18
C LYS A 40 -3.48 13.49 -16.70
N LEU A 41 -3.42 14.72 -17.23
CA LEU A 41 -3.29 14.96 -18.66
C LEU A 41 -1.94 14.44 -19.21
N ILE A 42 -0.87 14.62 -18.46
CA ILE A 42 0.49 14.21 -18.85
C ILE A 42 0.68 12.69 -18.76
N TYR A 43 0.18 12.07 -17.68
CA TYR A 43 0.52 10.68 -17.35
C TYR A 43 -0.58 9.67 -17.66
N ARG A 44 -1.85 10.09 -17.78
CA ARG A 44 -2.95 9.17 -18.03
C ARG A 44 -3.03 8.80 -19.51
N HIS A 45 -2.61 7.61 -19.84
CA HIS A 45 -2.86 7.01 -21.15
C HIS A 45 -4.25 6.38 -21.18
N LYS A 46 -5.12 6.90 -22.06
CA LYS A 46 -6.40 6.26 -22.33
C LYS A 46 -6.20 5.22 -23.43
N THR A 47 -6.13 3.97 -23.04
CA THR A 47 -6.07 2.84 -23.96
C THR A 47 -7.23 1.89 -23.62
N PRO A 48 -8.44 2.12 -24.19
CA PRO A 48 -9.64 1.34 -23.84
C PRO A 48 -9.48 -0.17 -23.99
N SER A 49 -8.63 -0.63 -24.92
CA SER A 49 -8.33 -2.04 -25.11
C SER A 49 -7.61 -2.71 -23.93
N LEU A 50 -7.05 -1.93 -23.01
CA LEU A 50 -6.35 -2.41 -21.81
C LEU A 50 -7.25 -2.47 -20.57
N SER A 51 -8.46 -1.90 -20.64
CA SER A 51 -9.41 -2.01 -19.53
C SER A 51 -9.87 -3.45 -19.35
N ARG A 52 -10.08 -3.86 -18.11
CA ARG A 52 -10.57 -5.19 -17.75
C ARG A 52 -11.55 -5.08 -16.58
N ASN A 53 -12.63 -5.86 -16.67
CA ASN A 53 -13.46 -6.13 -15.51
C ASN A 53 -12.94 -7.41 -14.84
N LEU A 54 -12.48 -7.31 -13.59
CA LEU A 54 -12.04 -8.43 -12.79
C LEU A 54 -12.72 -8.35 -11.42
N PHE A 55 -13.28 -9.45 -10.97
CA PHE A 55 -13.97 -9.53 -9.66
C PHE A 55 -15.11 -8.52 -9.49
N GLY A 56 -15.74 -8.06 -10.59
CA GLY A 56 -16.74 -7.01 -10.58
C GLY A 56 -16.19 -5.58 -10.53
N ILE A 57 -14.87 -5.42 -10.52
CA ILE A 57 -14.19 -4.11 -10.50
C ILE A 57 -13.69 -3.77 -11.91
N ASP A 58 -14.01 -2.55 -12.38
CA ASP A 58 -13.55 -2.05 -13.69
C ASP A 58 -12.19 -1.37 -13.59
N PHE A 59 -11.14 -2.12 -13.93
CA PHE A 59 -9.77 -1.59 -13.99
C PHE A 59 -9.51 -0.87 -15.30
N PRO A 60 -9.26 0.46 -15.31
CA PRO A 60 -9.00 1.22 -16.55
C PRO A 60 -7.72 0.79 -17.28
N SER A 61 -6.74 0.23 -16.58
CA SER A 61 -5.51 -0.32 -17.15
C SER A 61 -4.95 -1.41 -16.22
N PRO A 62 -4.04 -2.28 -16.72
CA PRO A 62 -3.46 -3.35 -15.90
C PRO A 62 -2.34 -2.87 -14.95
N VAL A 63 -2.03 -1.58 -14.92
CA VAL A 63 -0.91 -1.05 -14.14
C VAL A 63 -1.42 -0.34 -12.89
N GLY A 64 -1.12 -0.90 -11.74
CA GLY A 64 -1.35 -0.31 -10.43
C GLY A 64 -0.05 0.02 -9.69
N LEU A 65 -0.18 0.74 -8.60
CA LEU A 65 0.92 1.01 -7.68
C LEU A 65 0.86 0.01 -6.53
N ALA A 66 1.92 -0.77 -6.36
CA ALA A 66 2.01 -1.77 -5.29
C ALA A 66 2.20 -1.12 -3.91
N ALA A 67 1.79 -1.86 -2.87
CA ALA A 67 2.03 -1.51 -1.46
C ALA A 67 3.52 -1.25 -1.15
N GLY A 68 3.76 -0.50 -0.10
CA GLY A 68 5.10 -0.13 0.38
C GLY A 68 5.53 1.28 0.01
N LEU A 69 4.89 1.93 -0.96
CA LEU A 69 5.12 3.35 -1.24
C LEU A 69 4.22 4.21 -0.35
N ASP A 70 2.91 4.11 -0.46
CA ASP A 70 1.94 4.78 0.44
C ASP A 70 1.56 3.85 1.60
N LYS A 71 2.44 3.80 2.60
CA LYS A 71 2.34 2.85 3.73
C LYS A 71 1.17 3.11 4.66
N ASN A 72 0.64 4.33 4.65
CA ASN A 72 -0.39 4.76 5.59
C ASN A 72 -1.71 5.13 4.91
N GLY A 73 -1.79 5.05 3.57
CA GLY A 73 -2.95 5.52 2.84
C GLY A 73 -3.15 7.03 2.96
N GLU A 74 -2.09 7.81 2.81
CA GLU A 74 -2.14 9.27 2.97
C GLU A 74 -2.12 10.03 1.63
N HIS A 75 -1.71 9.37 0.54
CA HIS A 75 -1.42 10.03 -0.75
C HIS A 75 -1.98 9.30 -1.98
N TYR A 76 -2.87 8.33 -1.80
CA TYR A 76 -3.44 7.51 -2.89
C TYR A 76 -4.09 8.36 -3.99
N ASN A 77 -4.77 9.46 -3.64
CA ASN A 77 -5.39 10.36 -4.61
C ASN A 77 -4.34 11.06 -5.48
N GLU A 78 -3.25 11.59 -4.89
CA GLU A 78 -2.15 12.24 -5.59
C GLU A 78 -1.36 11.25 -6.44
N LEU A 79 -1.11 10.04 -5.92
CA LEU A 79 -0.41 8.98 -6.63
C LEU A 79 -1.20 8.50 -7.86
N SER A 80 -2.54 8.52 -7.80
CA SER A 80 -3.38 8.22 -8.96
C SER A 80 -3.21 9.18 -10.14
N TRP A 81 -2.70 10.40 -9.90
CA TRP A 81 -2.46 11.37 -10.97
C TRP A 81 -1.39 10.92 -11.96
N PHE A 82 -0.52 9.99 -11.55
CA PHE A 82 0.59 9.46 -12.36
C PHE A 82 0.18 8.31 -13.30
N GLY A 83 -1.12 8.08 -13.46
CA GLY A 83 -1.64 7.14 -14.46
C GLY A 83 -1.86 5.72 -13.96
N PHE A 84 -1.67 5.44 -12.67
CA PHE A 84 -2.03 4.16 -12.06
C PHE A 84 -3.55 3.97 -12.07
N SER A 85 -4.01 2.77 -12.39
CA SER A 85 -5.43 2.41 -12.40
C SER A 85 -5.97 2.08 -11.02
N PHE A 86 -5.12 1.59 -10.15
CA PHE A 86 -5.41 1.33 -8.75
C PHE A 86 -4.17 1.62 -7.90
N ILE A 87 -4.40 1.89 -6.63
CA ILE A 87 -3.34 2.13 -5.64
C ILE A 87 -3.50 1.11 -4.52
N GLU A 88 -2.45 0.35 -4.25
CA GLU A 88 -2.37 -0.53 -3.11
C GLU A 88 -1.67 0.21 -1.96
N ILE A 89 -2.42 0.48 -0.90
CA ILE A 89 -1.92 1.12 0.32
C ILE A 89 -1.39 0.07 1.30
N GLY A 90 -0.47 0.46 2.18
CA GLY A 90 0.07 -0.43 3.21
C GLY A 90 1.47 -0.96 2.93
N SER A 91 1.87 -2.13 3.51
CA SER A 91 0.98 -2.99 4.32
C SER A 91 0.61 -2.32 5.63
N LEU A 92 -0.67 -2.43 5.95
CA LEU A 92 -1.25 -1.94 7.19
C LEU A 92 -1.33 -3.08 8.22
N THR A 93 -1.06 -2.76 9.46
CA THR A 93 -1.27 -3.65 10.60
C THR A 93 -2.42 -3.13 11.47
N PRO A 94 -3.11 -3.96 12.26
CA PRO A 94 -4.17 -3.49 13.15
C PRO A 94 -3.74 -2.29 14.00
N GLU A 95 -2.60 -2.40 14.64
CA GLU A 95 -2.00 -1.33 15.45
C GLU A 95 -0.80 -0.71 14.73
N ALA A 96 -0.53 0.56 15.04
CA ALA A 96 0.65 1.25 14.54
C ALA A 96 1.95 0.56 15.00
N GLN A 97 2.95 0.49 14.11
CA GLN A 97 4.25 -0.03 14.49
C GLN A 97 5.40 0.73 13.81
N PRO A 98 6.55 0.93 14.51
CA PRO A 98 7.65 1.73 14.00
C PRO A 98 8.45 1.02 12.91
N GLY A 99 8.34 -0.32 12.80
CA GLY A 99 9.22 -1.16 12.00
C GLY A 99 10.63 -1.29 12.60
N ASN A 100 11.57 -1.73 11.78
CA ASN A 100 12.96 -2.01 12.21
C ASN A 100 13.74 -0.72 12.48
N PRO A 101 14.80 -0.77 13.34
CA PRO A 101 15.67 0.38 13.59
C PRO A 101 16.35 0.92 12.33
N LYS A 102 16.51 2.23 12.30
CA LYS A 102 17.25 2.94 11.23
C LYS A 102 18.77 2.83 11.43
N PRO A 103 19.58 2.83 10.33
CA PRO A 103 19.21 2.89 8.93
C PRO A 103 18.61 1.56 8.43
N ARG A 104 17.59 1.61 7.57
CA ARG A 104 16.84 0.43 7.12
C ARG A 104 16.50 0.43 5.64
N LEU A 105 17.06 1.38 4.89
CA LEU A 105 16.90 1.52 3.45
C LEU A 105 18.25 1.95 2.84
N PHE A 106 18.77 1.15 1.91
CA PHE A 106 20.12 1.32 1.35
C PHE A 106 20.03 1.34 -0.18
N ARG A 107 20.67 2.34 -0.79
CA ARG A 107 20.81 2.41 -2.24
C ARG A 107 22.09 1.72 -2.68
N LEU A 108 21.99 0.99 -3.79
CA LEU A 108 23.11 0.43 -4.53
C LEU A 108 23.17 1.11 -5.92
N PRO A 109 23.77 2.32 -6.03
CA PRO A 109 23.72 3.11 -7.27
C PRO A 109 24.35 2.43 -8.46
N GLN A 110 25.40 1.61 -8.26
CA GLN A 110 26.09 0.89 -9.31
C GLN A 110 25.21 -0.20 -9.92
N ASP A 111 24.42 -0.88 -9.09
CA ASP A 111 23.53 -1.96 -9.51
C ASP A 111 22.11 -1.47 -9.84
N ASN A 112 21.85 -0.15 -9.73
CA ASN A 112 20.52 0.45 -9.81
C ASN A 112 19.49 -0.23 -8.89
N ALA A 113 19.92 -0.68 -7.71
CA ALA A 113 19.12 -1.45 -6.76
C ALA A 113 18.94 -0.74 -5.41
N ILE A 114 18.00 -1.24 -4.63
CA ILE A 114 17.72 -0.81 -3.26
C ILE A 114 17.57 -2.06 -2.40
N ILE A 115 18.25 -2.07 -1.25
CA ILE A 115 18.04 -3.05 -0.19
C ILE A 115 17.26 -2.39 0.93
N ASN A 116 16.28 -3.10 1.48
CA ASN A 116 15.53 -2.61 2.63
C ASN A 116 15.34 -3.69 3.71
N ARG A 117 15.17 -3.21 4.95
CA ARG A 117 14.74 -3.97 6.11
C ARG A 117 13.71 -3.17 6.90
N MET A 118 12.64 -2.70 6.22
CA MET A 118 11.68 -1.73 6.78
C MET A 118 10.88 -2.28 7.97
N GLY A 119 10.47 -3.56 7.94
CA GLY A 119 9.72 -4.19 9.02
C GLY A 119 8.27 -3.73 9.14
N ILE A 120 7.61 -3.45 8.00
CA ILE A 120 6.19 -3.04 7.90
C ILE A 120 5.87 -1.85 8.84
N ASN A 121 6.68 -0.80 8.77
CA ASN A 121 6.41 0.43 9.51
C ASN A 121 5.17 1.13 8.95
N ASN A 122 4.17 1.33 9.78
CA ASN A 122 2.93 2.01 9.43
C ASN A 122 2.22 2.57 10.68
N LYS A 123 1.22 3.42 10.46
CA LYS A 123 0.45 4.08 11.53
C LYS A 123 -0.82 3.33 11.94
N GLY A 124 -0.99 2.09 11.46
CA GLY A 124 -2.15 1.25 11.73
C GLY A 124 -3.36 1.55 10.84
N VAL A 125 -4.33 0.62 10.87
CA VAL A 125 -5.54 0.73 10.03
C VAL A 125 -6.38 1.95 10.37
N HIS A 126 -6.49 2.35 11.63
CA HIS A 126 -7.30 3.50 12.04
C HIS A 126 -6.81 4.82 11.42
N ASN A 127 -5.48 5.00 11.31
CA ASN A 127 -4.94 6.18 10.65
C ASN A 127 -5.29 6.20 9.15
N ALA A 128 -5.23 5.07 8.46
CA ALA A 128 -5.63 4.96 7.05
C ALA A 128 -7.13 5.28 6.87
N ILE A 129 -7.99 4.76 7.75
CA ILE A 129 -9.44 5.03 7.74
C ILE A 129 -9.71 6.52 7.91
N GLU A 130 -9.06 7.19 8.88
CA GLU A 130 -9.22 8.64 9.07
C GLU A 130 -8.85 9.44 7.81
N HIS A 131 -7.80 9.03 7.10
CA HIS A 131 -7.40 9.67 5.84
C HIS A 131 -8.42 9.44 4.74
N ILE A 132 -8.93 8.21 4.60
CA ILE A 132 -9.94 7.85 3.61
C ILE A 132 -11.26 8.60 3.85
N GLN A 133 -11.68 8.74 5.09
CA GLN A 133 -12.88 9.50 5.45
C GLN A 133 -12.74 11.00 5.17
N LYS A 134 -11.54 11.58 5.38
CA LYS A 134 -11.27 13.01 5.12
C LYS A 134 -11.14 13.35 3.65
N ASP A 135 -10.56 12.48 2.84
CA ASP A 135 -10.38 12.66 1.39
C ASP A 135 -10.72 11.35 0.65
N PRO A 136 -12.02 11.09 0.39
CA PRO A 136 -12.46 9.84 -0.21
C PRO A 136 -11.72 9.48 -1.50
N PRO A 137 -11.47 8.19 -1.75
CA PRO A 137 -10.73 7.74 -2.92
C PRO A 137 -11.41 8.14 -4.24
N LYS A 138 -10.60 8.56 -5.21
CA LYS A 138 -11.00 8.90 -6.59
C LYS A 138 -10.41 7.89 -7.59
N THR A 139 -9.95 6.77 -7.10
CA THR A 139 -9.36 5.64 -7.82
C THR A 139 -9.65 4.36 -7.04
N ILE A 140 -9.48 3.21 -7.66
CA ILE A 140 -9.58 1.91 -6.99
C ILE A 140 -8.48 1.83 -5.92
N ILE A 141 -8.87 1.43 -4.70
CA ILE A 141 -7.96 1.26 -3.55
C ILE A 141 -7.91 -0.21 -3.15
N ALA A 142 -6.70 -0.76 -3.13
CA ALA A 142 -6.40 -2.03 -2.51
C ALA A 142 -5.76 -1.81 -1.13
N ALA A 143 -6.12 -2.60 -0.12
CA ALA A 143 -5.40 -2.63 1.14
C ALA A 143 -4.52 -3.87 1.22
N SER A 144 -3.20 -3.67 1.30
CA SER A 144 -2.30 -4.73 1.75
C SER A 144 -2.35 -4.77 3.28
N ILE A 145 -2.71 -5.91 3.85
CA ILE A 145 -2.80 -6.10 5.30
C ILE A 145 -1.80 -7.15 5.79
N ALA A 146 -1.29 -6.96 7.00
CA ALA A 146 -0.32 -7.85 7.63
C ALA A 146 -0.51 -7.89 9.15
N LYS A 147 0.05 -8.93 9.79
CA LYS A 147 0.11 -9.01 11.24
C LYS A 147 1.03 -7.96 11.85
N ASN A 148 0.81 -7.58 13.09
CA ASN A 148 1.77 -6.83 13.89
C ASN A 148 3.03 -7.67 14.16
N SER A 149 4.18 -7.00 14.30
CA SER A 149 5.46 -7.69 14.54
C SER A 149 5.52 -8.39 15.89
N VAL A 150 4.72 -7.95 16.86
CA VAL A 150 4.66 -8.51 18.21
C VAL A 150 3.80 -9.77 18.30
N SER A 151 2.88 -9.97 17.36
CA SER A 151 1.97 -11.14 17.33
C SER A 151 2.77 -12.38 16.95
N ALA A 152 2.88 -13.32 17.88
CA ALA A 152 3.76 -14.49 17.77
C ALA A 152 3.01 -15.82 17.76
N SER A 153 1.87 -15.95 18.47
CA SER A 153 1.04 -17.15 18.41
C SER A 153 0.20 -17.17 17.13
N ASP A 154 -0.22 -18.35 16.70
CA ASP A 154 -1.06 -18.51 15.51
C ASP A 154 -2.41 -17.80 15.70
N GLU A 155 -2.98 -17.87 16.89
CA GLU A 155 -4.21 -17.19 17.25
C GLU A 155 -4.08 -15.67 17.14
N ASP A 156 -3.00 -15.09 17.64
CA ASP A 156 -2.74 -13.64 17.56
C ASP A 156 -2.55 -13.21 16.10
N ILE A 157 -1.84 -14.02 15.31
CA ILE A 157 -1.59 -13.76 13.89
C ILE A 157 -2.92 -13.73 13.11
N ILE A 158 -3.76 -14.76 13.28
CA ILE A 158 -5.06 -14.83 12.62
C ILE A 158 -5.96 -13.67 13.09
N ALA A 159 -5.96 -13.38 14.39
CA ALA A 159 -6.72 -12.26 14.96
C ALA A 159 -6.30 -10.90 14.34
N ASP A 160 -5.03 -10.68 14.10
CA ASP A 160 -4.52 -9.46 13.47
C ASP A 160 -5.05 -9.30 12.03
N TYR A 161 -4.98 -10.37 11.21
CA TYR A 161 -5.52 -10.32 9.85
C TYR A 161 -7.04 -10.08 9.85
N LYS A 162 -7.79 -10.78 10.71
CA LYS A 162 -9.24 -10.58 10.86
C LYS A 162 -9.57 -9.14 11.28
N LYS A 163 -8.84 -8.59 12.24
CA LYS A 163 -9.03 -7.24 12.75
C LYS A 163 -8.75 -6.20 11.67
N ALA A 164 -7.61 -6.30 10.96
CA ALA A 164 -7.26 -5.40 9.88
C ALA A 164 -8.27 -5.48 8.72
N PHE A 165 -8.68 -6.70 8.34
CA PHE A 165 -9.67 -6.93 7.31
C PHE A 165 -11.02 -6.31 7.66
N SER A 166 -11.55 -6.60 8.85
CA SER A 166 -12.85 -6.08 9.28
C SER A 166 -12.88 -4.56 9.36
N TYR A 167 -11.82 -3.92 9.88
CA TYR A 167 -11.77 -2.47 9.99
C TYR A 167 -11.69 -1.77 8.62
N MET A 168 -10.96 -2.38 7.67
CA MET A 168 -10.75 -1.76 6.36
C MET A 168 -11.84 -2.11 5.34
N TYR A 169 -12.77 -3.03 5.64
CA TYR A 169 -13.68 -3.61 4.67
C TYR A 169 -14.50 -2.58 3.90
N ASP A 170 -15.10 -1.62 4.60
CA ASP A 170 -15.96 -0.59 4.00
C ASP A 170 -15.18 0.54 3.31
N PHE A 171 -13.86 0.53 3.41
CA PHE A 171 -13.00 1.65 2.96
C PHE A 171 -12.17 1.34 1.72
N VAL A 172 -12.14 0.09 1.26
CA VAL A 172 -11.31 -0.34 0.12
C VAL A 172 -12.09 -1.23 -0.84
N ASP A 173 -11.61 -1.33 -2.07
CA ASP A 173 -12.26 -2.12 -3.12
C ASP A 173 -11.81 -3.59 -3.12
N LEU A 174 -10.58 -3.86 -2.67
CA LEU A 174 -10.00 -5.21 -2.61
C LEU A 174 -8.89 -5.30 -1.56
N PHE A 175 -8.53 -6.54 -1.22
CA PHE A 175 -7.48 -6.84 -0.24
C PHE A 175 -6.31 -7.62 -0.84
N THR A 176 -5.13 -7.40 -0.27
CA THR A 176 -3.94 -8.24 -0.45
C THR A 176 -3.46 -8.72 0.92
N ILE A 177 -3.33 -10.03 1.10
CA ILE A 177 -2.84 -10.62 2.33
C ILE A 177 -1.32 -10.73 2.24
N ASN A 178 -0.60 -9.89 2.99
CA ASN A 178 0.85 -9.89 2.98
C ASN A 178 1.43 -10.90 3.98
N VAL A 179 1.81 -12.07 3.48
CA VAL A 179 2.50 -13.14 4.22
C VAL A 179 3.97 -13.29 3.81
N SER A 180 4.51 -12.37 2.99
CA SER A 180 5.81 -12.56 2.34
C SER A 180 6.92 -11.64 2.81
N CYS A 181 6.66 -10.73 3.76
CA CYS A 181 7.67 -9.74 4.17
C CYS A 181 8.83 -10.40 4.93
N PRO A 182 10.06 -10.46 4.36
CA PRO A 182 11.20 -11.11 5.01
C PRO A 182 11.74 -10.33 6.21
N ASN A 183 11.27 -9.10 6.39
CA ASN A 183 11.76 -8.18 7.43
C ASN A 183 10.96 -8.24 8.73
N VAL A 184 9.99 -9.18 8.82
CA VAL A 184 9.19 -9.46 10.02
C VAL A 184 9.36 -10.93 10.37
N GLN A 185 9.76 -11.18 11.62
CA GLN A 185 10.02 -12.52 12.10
C GLN A 185 8.75 -13.41 12.00
N GLY A 186 8.92 -14.63 11.50
CA GLY A 186 7.84 -15.61 11.38
C GLY A 186 6.93 -15.45 10.17
N LEU A 187 6.93 -14.31 9.45
CA LEU A 187 6.06 -14.10 8.29
C LEU A 187 6.36 -15.07 7.13
N GLN A 188 7.61 -15.47 6.97
CA GLN A 188 7.97 -16.43 5.90
C GLN A 188 7.37 -17.83 6.11
N ASN A 189 7.16 -18.24 7.36
CA ASN A 189 6.55 -19.53 7.67
C ASN A 189 5.05 -19.58 7.28
N LEU A 190 4.42 -18.41 7.14
CA LEU A 190 3.01 -18.31 6.74
C LEU A 190 2.77 -18.57 5.24
N GLN A 191 3.83 -18.87 4.48
CA GLN A 191 3.71 -19.20 3.04
C GLN A 191 3.40 -20.69 2.79
N ASP A 192 3.47 -21.53 3.81
CA ASP A 192 3.04 -22.92 3.71
C ASP A 192 1.52 -22.97 3.47
N VAL A 193 1.09 -23.94 2.66
CA VAL A 193 -0.32 -24.07 2.23
C VAL A 193 -1.27 -24.18 3.42
N SER A 194 -0.91 -24.92 4.48
CA SER A 194 -1.70 -25.06 5.70
C SER A 194 -1.89 -23.70 6.39
N TYR A 195 -0.82 -22.96 6.58
CA TYR A 195 -0.86 -21.63 7.19
C TYR A 195 -1.65 -20.61 6.37
N LEU A 196 -1.53 -20.66 5.04
CA LEU A 196 -2.34 -19.80 4.18
C LEU A 196 -3.82 -20.08 4.35
N SER A 197 -4.22 -21.35 4.44
CA SER A 197 -5.62 -21.73 4.70
C SER A 197 -6.08 -21.21 6.06
N ASP A 198 -5.26 -21.39 7.11
CA ASP A 198 -5.59 -20.92 8.47
C ASP A 198 -5.83 -19.40 8.55
N ILE A 199 -5.20 -18.63 7.67
CA ILE A 199 -5.41 -17.17 7.56
C ILE A 199 -6.59 -16.85 6.63
N LEU A 200 -6.67 -17.50 5.46
CA LEU A 200 -7.64 -17.13 4.42
C LEU A 200 -9.05 -17.60 4.73
N ASP A 201 -9.23 -18.84 5.24
CA ASP A 201 -10.56 -19.39 5.52
C ASP A 201 -11.36 -18.51 6.48
N PRO A 202 -10.80 -18.04 7.63
CA PRO A 202 -11.51 -17.10 8.49
C PRO A 202 -11.84 -15.74 7.86
N LEU A 203 -11.02 -15.28 6.91
CA LEU A 203 -11.30 -14.03 6.18
C LEU A 203 -12.40 -14.23 5.13
N LEU A 204 -12.43 -15.38 4.48
CA LEU A 204 -13.49 -15.77 3.55
C LEU A 204 -14.83 -15.92 4.26
N ASP A 205 -14.82 -16.51 5.45
CA ASP A 205 -16.02 -16.63 6.31
C ASP A 205 -16.51 -15.25 6.75
N LEU A 206 -15.60 -14.36 7.18
CA LEU A 206 -15.97 -13.00 7.53
C LEU A 206 -16.54 -12.23 6.34
N ARG A 207 -15.98 -12.42 5.13
CA ARG A 207 -16.44 -11.75 3.91
C ARG A 207 -17.91 -12.01 3.62
N VAL A 208 -18.42 -13.21 3.93
CA VAL A 208 -19.83 -13.55 3.70
C VAL A 208 -20.79 -12.75 4.59
N CYS A 209 -20.28 -12.18 5.69
CA CYS A 209 -21.08 -11.35 6.60
C CYS A 209 -21.30 -9.91 6.09
N TYR A 210 -20.65 -9.51 4.99
CA TYR A 210 -20.76 -8.17 4.42
C TYR A 210 -21.63 -8.19 3.14
N ASP A 211 -22.41 -7.14 2.94
CA ASP A 211 -23.31 -7.01 1.78
C ASP A 211 -22.54 -6.84 0.45
N GLU A 212 -21.42 -6.13 0.49
CA GLU A 212 -20.61 -5.88 -0.70
C GLU A 212 -19.45 -6.87 -0.80
N TYR A 213 -19.28 -7.47 -1.97
CA TYR A 213 -18.16 -8.36 -2.24
C TYR A 213 -16.85 -7.59 -2.41
N ARG A 214 -15.84 -7.91 -1.59
CA ARG A 214 -14.47 -7.42 -1.76
C ARG A 214 -13.55 -8.62 -2.05
N PRO A 215 -12.86 -8.65 -3.21
CA PRO A 215 -11.90 -9.70 -3.50
C PRO A 215 -10.70 -9.68 -2.55
N ILE A 216 -10.16 -10.87 -2.29
CA ILE A 216 -8.94 -11.11 -1.53
C ILE A 216 -7.93 -11.75 -2.48
#